data_b44969411ff8e37a0c63e16eaf33bca9
#
_entry.id   b44969411ff8e37a0c63e16eaf33bca9
#
_cell.length_a   1.000
_cell.length_b   1.000
_cell.length_c   1.000
_cell.angle_alpha   90.00
_cell.angle_beta   90.00
_cell.angle_gamma   90.00
#
_symmetry.space_group_name_H-M   'P 1'
#
loop_
_entity.id
_entity.type
_entity.pdbx_description
1 polymer ?
#
loop_
_entity_poly.entity_id
_entity_poly.type
_entity_poly.pdbx_seq_one_letter_code
_entity_poly.pdbx_strand_id
1 'polypeptide(L)'
;MYAVIYRYETHQKSVASIMRSVSADFADRIPAQIGSLLYTAIDSGDGTATTIVLYPDQETAERGMQVSAQVLESLNTTHGVTAKERIEGEVVVSRGTTEVATRIDP
;
A
#
# COMPACT_ATOMS: atom_id res chain seq x y z
N MET A 1 9.46 -1.37 14.67
CA MET A 1 8.94 -1.14 13.30
C MET A 1 8.26 -2.41 12.80
N TYR A 2 7.13 -2.25 12.19
CA TYR A 2 6.29 -3.36 11.71
C TYR A 2 6.02 -3.21 10.23
N ALA A 3 6.12 -4.29 9.46
CA ALA A 3 5.91 -4.27 8.01
C ALA A 3 4.66 -5.06 7.63
N VAL A 4 3.91 -4.54 6.66
CA VAL A 4 2.76 -5.22 6.06
C VAL A 4 2.92 -5.20 4.54
N ILE A 5 2.88 -6.37 3.93
CA ILE A 5 3.00 -6.53 2.49
C ILE A 5 1.70 -7.16 1.98
N TYR A 6 1.08 -6.51 1.00
CA TYR A 6 -0.09 -7.03 0.32
C TYR A 6 0.21 -7.33 -1.14
N ARG A 7 -0.36 -8.41 -1.65
CA ARG A 7 -0.41 -8.68 -3.07
C ARG A 7 -1.86 -8.64 -3.55
N TYR A 8 -2.08 -7.95 -4.67
CA TYR A 8 -3.41 -7.72 -5.25
C TYR A 8 -3.46 -8.19 -6.71
N GLU A 9 -4.66 -8.53 -7.17
CA GLU A 9 -4.99 -8.67 -8.58
C GLU A 9 -5.90 -7.52 -9.01
N THR A 10 -5.62 -6.94 -10.18
CA THR A 10 -6.32 -5.78 -10.72
C THR A 10 -7.25 -6.14 -11.90
N HIS A 11 -7.17 -7.36 -12.39
CA HIS A 11 -8.00 -7.96 -13.44
C HIS A 11 -8.05 -7.22 -14.77
N GLN A 12 -8.52 -5.98 -14.84
CA GLN A 12 -8.83 -5.30 -16.10
C GLN A 12 -8.15 -3.95 -16.29
N LYS A 13 -7.48 -3.41 -15.25
CA LYS A 13 -6.88 -2.08 -15.33
C LYS A 13 -5.40 -2.14 -15.01
N SER A 14 -4.64 -1.21 -15.58
CA SER A 14 -3.23 -1.08 -15.21
C SER A 14 -3.10 -0.62 -13.76
N VAL A 15 -2.07 -1.11 -13.09
CA VAL A 15 -1.77 -0.72 -11.71
C VAL A 15 -1.56 0.80 -11.62
N ALA A 16 -0.83 1.39 -12.57
CA ALA A 16 -0.60 2.84 -12.61
C ALA A 16 -1.91 3.63 -12.70
N SER A 17 -2.87 3.17 -13.52
CA SER A 17 -4.18 3.81 -13.66
C SER A 17 -4.97 3.78 -12.35
N ILE A 18 -4.98 2.63 -11.67
CA ILE A 18 -5.64 2.48 -10.35
C ILE A 18 -4.96 3.36 -9.32
N MET A 19 -3.65 3.37 -9.28
CA MET A 19 -2.89 4.18 -8.33
C MET A 19 -3.07 5.68 -8.56
N ARG A 20 -3.28 6.13 -9.81
CA ARG A 20 -3.66 7.53 -10.08
C ARG A 20 -5.00 7.88 -9.44
N SER A 21 -5.99 6.99 -9.51
CA SER A 21 -7.29 7.19 -8.87
C SER A 21 -7.15 7.25 -7.35
N VAL A 22 -6.36 6.35 -6.79
CA VAL A 22 -6.05 6.35 -5.35
C VAL A 22 -5.30 7.63 -4.96
N SER A 23 -4.34 8.05 -5.78
CA SER A 23 -3.57 9.27 -5.55
C SER A 23 -4.44 10.52 -5.53
N ALA A 24 -5.39 10.65 -6.45
CA ALA A 24 -6.29 11.79 -6.49
C ALA A 24 -7.03 11.97 -5.17
N ASP A 25 -7.41 10.86 -4.53
CA ASP A 25 -8.19 10.87 -3.28
C ASP A 25 -7.32 10.73 -2.03
N PHE A 26 -6.12 10.17 -2.14
CA PHE A 26 -5.37 9.61 -1.02
C PHE A 26 -3.91 10.01 -0.92
N ALA A 27 -3.24 10.40 -2.01
CA ALA A 27 -1.77 10.50 -2.04
C ALA A 27 -1.20 11.40 -0.96
N ASP A 28 -1.84 12.52 -0.70
CA ASP A 28 -1.37 13.47 0.30
C ASP A 28 -1.79 13.07 1.72
N ARG A 29 -2.66 12.08 1.86
CA ARG A 29 -3.14 11.56 3.14
C ARG A 29 -2.44 10.29 3.58
N ILE A 30 -1.94 9.49 2.64
CA ILE A 30 -1.01 8.43 2.92
C ILE A 30 0.40 9.06 2.96
N PRO A 31 1.23 8.83 3.95
CA PRO A 31 1.10 7.93 5.06
C PRO A 31 0.39 8.48 6.30
N ALA A 32 0.12 9.79 6.36
CA ALA A 32 -0.41 10.42 7.58
C ALA A 32 -1.72 9.76 8.07
N GLN A 33 -2.63 9.45 7.16
CA GLN A 33 -3.94 8.88 7.51
C GLN A 33 -3.85 7.47 8.08
N ILE A 34 -2.93 6.65 7.57
CA ILE A 34 -2.74 5.28 8.05
C ILE A 34 -1.64 5.17 9.09
N GLY A 35 -0.91 6.26 9.36
CA GLY A 35 0.19 6.28 10.32
C GLY A 35 1.44 5.55 9.87
N SER A 36 1.62 5.34 8.57
CA SER A 36 2.79 4.63 8.06
C SER A 36 4.01 5.54 7.95
N LEU A 37 5.18 4.93 8.07
CA LEU A 37 6.48 5.57 7.81
C LEU A 37 6.84 5.55 6.32
N LEU A 38 6.39 4.54 5.62
CA LEU A 38 6.61 4.35 4.19
C LEU A 38 5.40 3.63 3.60
N TYR A 39 5.01 4.05 2.41
CA TYR A 39 4.03 3.35 1.58
C TYR A 39 4.61 3.26 0.16
N THR A 40 4.74 2.05 -0.35
CA THR A 40 5.27 1.80 -1.70
C THR A 40 4.32 0.87 -2.43
N ALA A 41 3.91 1.26 -3.63
CA ALA A 41 3.10 0.43 -4.52
C ALA A 41 3.94 0.03 -5.73
N ILE A 42 3.90 -1.25 -6.06
CA ILE A 42 4.72 -1.87 -7.10
C ILE A 42 3.79 -2.47 -8.15
N ASP A 43 4.04 -2.14 -9.43
CA ASP A 43 3.45 -2.88 -10.54
C ASP A 43 4.25 -4.17 -10.73
N SER A 44 3.64 -5.28 -10.36
CA SER A 44 4.31 -6.61 -10.43
C SER A 44 4.13 -7.28 -11.79
N GLY A 45 3.40 -6.65 -12.73
CA GLY A 45 3.09 -7.21 -14.05
C GLY A 45 1.87 -8.13 -14.03
N ASP A 46 1.34 -8.41 -15.23
CA ASP A 46 0.22 -9.34 -15.43
C ASP A 46 -1.04 -9.04 -14.60
N GLY A 47 -1.33 -7.75 -14.38
CA GLY A 47 -2.49 -7.35 -13.58
C GLY A 47 -2.32 -7.59 -12.09
N THR A 48 -1.08 -7.67 -11.61
CA THR A 48 -0.77 -7.80 -10.18
C THR A 48 -0.10 -6.55 -9.63
N ALA A 49 -0.37 -6.26 -8.38
CA ALA A 49 0.26 -5.17 -7.64
C ALA A 49 0.72 -5.65 -6.28
N THR A 50 1.81 -5.09 -5.80
CA THR A 50 2.32 -5.36 -4.45
C THR A 50 2.48 -4.03 -3.72
N THR A 51 1.98 -3.94 -2.49
CA THR A 51 2.24 -2.79 -1.62
C THR A 51 3.11 -3.21 -0.45
N ILE A 52 4.05 -2.35 -0.10
CA ILE A 52 4.92 -2.50 1.07
C ILE A 52 4.66 -1.30 1.97
N VAL A 53 4.25 -1.56 3.19
CA VAL A 53 3.92 -0.51 4.17
C VAL A 53 4.72 -0.76 5.43
N LEU A 54 5.44 0.26 5.89
CA LEU A 54 6.18 0.23 7.15
C LEU A 54 5.47 1.11 8.19
N TYR A 55 5.30 0.59 9.37
CA TYR A 55 4.67 1.28 10.51
C TYR A 55 5.65 1.38 11.69
N PRO A 56 5.48 2.39 12.57
CA PRO A 56 6.30 2.50 13.79
C PRO A 56 6.19 1.27 14.69
N ASP A 57 5.00 0.69 14.79
CA ASP A 57 4.69 -0.44 15.66
C ASP A 57 3.49 -1.23 15.15
N GLN A 58 3.23 -2.37 15.77
CA GLN A 58 2.14 -3.26 15.40
C GLN A 58 0.76 -2.64 15.64
N GLU A 59 0.58 -1.89 16.70
CA GLU A 59 -0.69 -1.23 17.01
C GLU A 59 -1.08 -0.23 15.94
N THR A 60 -0.13 0.60 15.48
CA THR A 60 -0.34 1.53 14.37
C THR A 60 -0.65 0.79 13.08
N ALA A 61 0.03 -0.34 12.83
CA ALA A 61 -0.23 -1.18 11.67
C ALA A 61 -1.67 -1.73 11.69
N GLU A 62 -2.16 -2.20 12.81
CA GLU A 62 -3.52 -2.71 12.95
C GLU A 62 -4.56 -1.63 12.63
N ARG A 63 -4.36 -0.41 13.12
CA ARG A 63 -5.23 0.73 12.79
C ARG A 63 -5.15 1.09 11.31
N GLY A 64 -3.96 1.13 10.75
CA GLY A 64 -3.74 1.43 9.33
C GLY A 64 -4.37 0.39 8.42
N MET A 65 -4.30 -0.89 8.79
CA MET A 65 -4.93 -1.98 8.03
C MET A 65 -6.45 -1.87 8.01
N GLN A 66 -7.08 -1.36 9.07
CA GLN A 66 -8.52 -1.12 9.09
C GLN A 66 -8.93 -0.03 8.07
N VAL A 67 -8.15 1.05 7.98
CA VAL A 67 -8.35 2.10 6.99
C VAL A 67 -8.13 1.54 5.58
N SER A 68 -7.06 0.78 5.38
CA SER A 68 -6.74 0.15 4.09
C SER A 68 -7.82 -0.81 3.63
N ALA A 69 -8.46 -1.54 4.54
CA ALA A 69 -9.56 -2.45 4.21
C ALA A 69 -10.76 -1.72 3.62
N GLN A 70 -11.08 -0.53 4.12
CA GLN A 70 -12.15 0.31 3.57
C GLN A 70 -11.83 0.80 2.16
N VAL A 71 -10.57 1.20 1.93
CA VAL A 71 -10.10 1.61 0.60
C VAL A 71 -10.14 0.44 -0.37
N LEU A 72 -9.69 -0.74 0.06
CA LEU A 72 -9.71 -1.95 -0.75
C LEU A 72 -11.13 -2.33 -1.17
N GLU A 73 -12.09 -2.22 -0.27
CA GLU A 73 -13.50 -2.48 -0.57
C GLU A 73 -14.01 -1.54 -1.68
N SER A 74 -13.68 -0.27 -1.58
CA SER A 74 -14.01 0.72 -2.62
C SER A 74 -13.33 0.40 -3.95
N LEU A 75 -12.06 0.03 -3.93
CA LEU A 75 -11.31 -0.35 -5.14
C LEU A 75 -11.84 -1.65 -5.76
N ASN A 76 -12.25 -2.60 -4.95
CA ASN A 76 -12.89 -3.83 -5.44
C ASN A 76 -14.17 -3.52 -6.21
N THR A 77 -15.02 -2.68 -5.64
CA THR A 77 -16.29 -2.27 -6.25
C THR A 77 -16.06 -1.46 -7.53
N THR A 78 -15.12 -0.52 -7.52
CA THR A 78 -14.92 0.44 -8.61
C THR A 78 -13.98 -0.08 -9.70
N HIS A 79 -12.93 -0.82 -9.34
CA HIS A 79 -11.84 -1.22 -10.23
C HIS A 79 -11.58 -2.72 -10.29
N GLY A 80 -12.31 -3.52 -9.51
CA GLY A 80 -12.13 -4.97 -9.48
C GLY A 80 -10.81 -5.41 -8.83
N VAL A 81 -10.26 -4.63 -7.90
CA VAL A 81 -9.03 -4.98 -7.18
C VAL A 81 -9.35 -5.97 -6.08
N THR A 82 -8.63 -7.08 -6.05
CA THR A 82 -8.81 -8.16 -5.07
C THR A 82 -7.50 -8.44 -4.34
N ALA A 83 -7.53 -8.45 -3.02
CA ALA A 83 -6.37 -8.86 -2.20
C ALA A 83 -6.19 -10.38 -2.28
N LYS A 84 -4.97 -10.84 -2.56
CA LYS A 84 -4.64 -12.27 -2.70
C LYS A 84 -3.79 -12.80 -1.56
N GLU A 85 -2.89 -11.99 -1.03
CA GLU A 85 -1.94 -12.42 -0.01
C GLU A 85 -1.57 -11.25 0.88
N ARG A 86 -1.36 -11.54 2.16
CA ARG A 86 -0.85 -10.60 3.15
C ARG A 86 0.26 -11.25 3.94
N ILE A 87 1.41 -10.60 4.00
CA ILE A 87 2.55 -10.99 4.82
C ILE A 87 2.82 -9.85 5.79
N GLU A 88 2.99 -10.14 7.07
CA GLU A 88 3.27 -9.11 8.06
C GLU A 88 4.18 -9.61 9.17
N GLY A 89 4.90 -8.72 9.80
CA GLY A 89 5.77 -9.06 10.93
C GLY A 89 6.65 -7.92 11.40
N GLU A 90 7.37 -8.19 12.48
CA GLU A 90 8.34 -7.26 13.03
C GLU A 90 9.56 -7.13 12.10
N VAL A 91 9.98 -5.90 11.89
CA VAL A 91 11.20 -5.61 11.15
C VAL A 91 12.40 -5.86 12.07
N VAL A 92 13.27 -6.79 11.69
CA VAL A 92 14.46 -7.15 12.48
C VAL A 92 15.73 -6.48 11.99
N VAL A 93 15.77 -6.05 10.72
CA VAL A 93 16.86 -5.26 10.13
C VAL A 93 16.26 -4.26 9.17
N SER A 94 16.66 -3.00 9.29
CA SER A 94 16.26 -1.97 8.35
C SER A 94 17.42 -1.00 8.15
N ARG A 95 17.81 -0.79 6.90
CA ARG A 95 18.79 0.20 6.49
C ARG A 95 18.30 0.84 5.21
N GLY A 96 18.44 2.13 5.10
CA GLY A 96 18.01 2.85 3.92
C GLY A 96 18.85 4.09 3.70
N THR A 97 18.66 4.71 2.56
CA THR A 97 19.22 6.02 2.23
C THR A 97 18.08 7.03 2.16
N THR A 98 18.41 8.31 2.01
CA THR A 98 17.41 9.37 1.85
C THR A 98 16.57 9.20 0.58
N GLU A 99 17.04 8.42 -0.39
CA GLU A 99 16.29 8.13 -1.62
C GLU A 99 14.97 7.39 -1.35
N VAL A 100 14.91 6.60 -0.28
CA VAL A 100 13.68 5.88 0.11
C VAL A 100 12.53 6.85 0.40
N ALA A 101 12.85 8.06 0.88
CA ALA A 101 11.85 9.09 1.19
C ALA A 101 11.50 9.96 -0.03
N THR A 102 12.12 9.74 -1.19
CA THR A 102 11.82 10.49 -2.41
C THR A 102 10.44 10.08 -2.94
N ARG A 103 9.58 11.08 -3.12
CA ARG A 103 8.23 10.85 -3.65
C ARG A 103 8.32 10.41 -5.11
N ILE A 104 7.59 9.33 -5.44
CA ILE A 104 7.38 8.84 -6.80
C ILE A 104 5.87 8.76 -7.02
N ASP A 105 5.38 9.36 -8.10
CA ASP A 105 3.96 9.33 -8.46
C ASP A 105 3.78 8.63 -9.82
N PRO A 106 2.66 7.94 -10.00
CA PRO A 106 2.37 7.24 -11.26
C PRO A 106 2.15 8.18 -12.44
#